data_eb7f6b7c924bd4df8443d1532a3f01d6
#
_entry.id   eb7f6b7c924bd4df8443d1532a3f01d6
#
_cell.length_a   1.000
_cell.length_b   1.000
_cell.length_c   1.000
_cell.angle_alpha   90.00
_cell.angle_beta   90.00
_cell.angle_gamma   90.00
#
_symmetry.space_group_name_H-M   'P 1'
#
loop_
_entity.id
_entity.type
_entity.pdbx_description
1 polymer ?
#
loop_
_entity_poly.entity_id
_entity_poly.type
_entity_poly.pdbx_seq_one_letter_code
_entity_poly.pdbx_strand_id
1 'polypeptide(L)'
;MSLKILKKKNDLEVHIGDTTYVIEVKSEKQKLKDKKYKADELNIDGFTMKRFLMIIVLGLLFCAPSLADNLKNYKYKNYKKNAVKVNFDSIIPKMRAEMFDGKKINGLLYKPDGNAPFESVVMLHGAGGIFPYQLDWARQLYDEGYVVLFVDSYCKRKLLCEHDSPDNDPKRRKAVNRWKDITPPQRSADSFAAFEYLVQQDFVKKDKISLMGFSWGATSGMMSIDPRMKQLFSPTNGGFHSLIAMYPNSKYWTAMGRMWRGITNVNITIPTLILAGEKDEAESIDVYKELQQLAETNTYPLSVIIYPDSYRKFDEKREKHSVTVNNVTLTKAYNKNAHEDSIKQVLSFLNN
;
A
#
# COMPACT_ATOMS: atom_id res chain seq x y z
N MET A 1 -30.43 29.61 -13.18
CA MET A 1 -30.98 28.93 -11.99
C MET A 1 -29.81 28.37 -11.21
N SER A 2 -29.51 28.87 -10.00
CA SER A 2 -28.40 28.34 -9.19
C SER A 2 -28.89 27.21 -8.28
N LEU A 3 -28.20 26.07 -8.29
CA LEU A 3 -28.44 24.94 -7.41
C LEU A 3 -27.33 24.94 -6.36
N LYS A 4 -27.69 24.93 -5.07
CA LYS A 4 -26.77 24.84 -3.97
C LYS A 4 -27.22 23.74 -3.02
N ILE A 5 -26.32 22.80 -2.69
CA ILE A 5 -26.61 21.69 -1.80
C ILE A 5 -25.72 21.83 -0.56
N LEU A 6 -26.32 21.85 0.63
CA LEU A 6 -25.62 21.96 1.90
C LEU A 6 -25.96 20.75 2.78
N LYS A 7 -24.95 20.13 3.37
CA LYS A 7 -25.12 19.01 4.30
C LYS A 7 -25.07 19.52 5.73
N LYS A 8 -26.15 19.37 6.48
CA LYS A 8 -26.20 19.53 7.92
C LYS A 8 -26.32 18.16 8.59
N LYS A 9 -25.78 18.02 9.79
CA LYS A 9 -25.53 16.81 10.60
C LYS A 9 -26.36 15.54 10.27
N ASN A 10 -27.64 15.66 9.97
CA ASN A 10 -28.54 14.56 9.60
C ASN A 10 -29.46 14.87 8.43
N ASP A 11 -29.37 16.07 7.83
CA ASP A 11 -30.26 16.54 6.80
C ASP A 11 -29.50 17.07 5.57
N LEU A 12 -30.12 17.02 4.42
CA LEU A 12 -29.63 17.59 3.18
C LEU A 12 -30.52 18.79 2.82
N GLU A 13 -29.95 19.99 2.79
CA GLU A 13 -30.65 21.19 2.29
C GLU A 13 -30.34 21.38 0.81
N VAL A 14 -31.40 21.43 -0.02
CA VAL A 14 -31.30 21.67 -1.46
C VAL A 14 -31.97 23.01 -1.76
N HIS A 15 -31.19 23.98 -2.22
CA HIS A 15 -31.68 25.31 -2.61
C HIS A 15 -31.83 25.36 -4.12
N ILE A 16 -33.03 25.64 -4.62
CA ILE A 16 -33.31 25.82 -6.04
C ILE A 16 -33.98 27.21 -6.21
N GLY A 17 -33.21 28.19 -6.71
CA GLY A 17 -33.64 29.59 -6.68
C GLY A 17 -33.82 30.05 -5.22
N ASP A 18 -34.99 30.64 -4.91
CA ASP A 18 -35.31 31.14 -3.59
C ASP A 18 -36.00 30.09 -2.68
N THR A 19 -36.11 28.84 -3.14
CA THR A 19 -36.78 27.75 -2.40
C THR A 19 -35.77 26.80 -1.81
N THR A 20 -35.94 26.50 -0.51
CA THR A 20 -35.11 25.55 0.23
C THR A 20 -35.91 24.27 0.51
N TYR A 21 -35.37 23.14 0.10
CA TYR A 21 -35.90 21.82 0.41
C TYR A 21 -35.00 21.15 1.45
N VAL A 22 -35.61 20.61 2.52
CA VAL A 22 -34.90 19.87 3.56
C VAL A 22 -35.22 18.38 3.40
N ILE A 23 -34.19 17.57 3.17
CA ILE A 23 -34.32 16.11 3.04
C ILE A 23 -33.69 15.48 4.27
N GLU A 24 -34.53 14.90 5.15
CA GLU A 24 -34.06 14.18 6.33
C GLU A 24 -33.45 12.85 5.92
N VAL A 25 -32.14 12.66 6.20
CA VAL A 25 -31.40 11.41 5.90
C VAL A 25 -31.48 10.51 7.12
N LYS A 26 -32.41 9.55 7.14
CA LYS A 26 -32.48 8.52 8.19
C LYS A 26 -31.47 7.42 7.95
N SER A 27 -30.74 7.03 8.99
CA SER A 27 -29.77 5.94 8.92
C SER A 27 -30.46 4.58 8.67
N GLU A 28 -29.82 3.68 7.97
CA GLU A 28 -30.30 2.36 7.48
C GLU A 28 -30.89 1.39 8.51
N LYS A 29 -31.10 1.78 9.76
CA LYS A 29 -31.69 0.90 10.80
C LYS A 29 -33.21 1.03 10.96
N GLN A 30 -33.84 1.93 10.23
CA GLN A 30 -35.30 2.01 10.23
C GLN A 30 -35.88 1.55 8.89
N LYS A 31 -36.55 0.38 8.90
CA LYS A 31 -37.36 -0.09 7.78
C LYS A 31 -38.28 1.03 7.33
N LEU A 32 -38.25 1.36 6.05
CA LEU A 32 -39.20 2.21 5.36
C LEU A 32 -40.62 1.66 5.66
N LYS A 33 -41.32 2.29 6.58
CA LYS A 33 -42.77 2.16 6.67
C LYS A 33 -43.36 3.14 5.66
N ASP A 34 -44.07 2.59 4.69
CA ASP A 34 -44.79 3.33 3.68
C ASP A 34 -45.63 4.49 4.29
N LYS A 35 -45.15 5.70 4.12
CA LYS A 35 -45.98 6.87 4.15
C LYS A 35 -46.09 7.43 2.74
N LYS A 36 -47.27 7.25 2.14
CA LYS A 36 -47.67 7.96 0.93
C LYS A 36 -47.62 9.46 1.18
N TYR A 37 -46.64 10.13 0.60
CA TYR A 37 -46.68 11.60 0.46
C TYR A 37 -47.54 11.92 -0.76
N LYS A 38 -48.63 12.65 -0.57
CA LYS A 38 -49.31 13.36 -1.66
C LYS A 38 -48.40 14.50 -2.09
N ALA A 39 -47.81 14.37 -3.27
CA ALA A 39 -47.12 15.47 -3.91
C ALA A 39 -48.20 16.27 -4.70
N ASP A 40 -48.43 17.52 -4.33
CA ASP A 40 -49.17 18.43 -5.16
C ASP A 40 -48.35 18.67 -6.46
N GLU A 41 -49.04 18.53 -7.59
CA GLU A 41 -48.44 18.61 -8.92
C GLU A 41 -48.07 20.06 -9.24
N LEU A 42 -46.80 20.38 -9.32
CA LEU A 42 -46.29 21.55 -10.01
C LEU A 42 -45.90 21.15 -11.42
N ASN A 43 -46.68 21.58 -12.37
CA ASN A 43 -46.44 21.34 -13.80
C ASN A 43 -45.63 22.50 -14.36
N ILE A 44 -44.40 22.22 -14.79
CA ILE A 44 -43.54 23.16 -15.54
C ILE A 44 -43.15 22.49 -16.85
N ASP A 45 -43.69 22.99 -17.95
CA ASP A 45 -43.33 22.70 -19.34
C ASP A 45 -43.08 21.21 -19.71
N GLY A 46 -44.09 20.36 -19.56
CA GLY A 46 -44.06 18.99 -20.12
C GLY A 46 -43.11 18.00 -19.49
N PHE A 47 -42.33 18.41 -18.50
CA PHE A 47 -41.44 17.53 -17.70
C PHE A 47 -41.93 17.50 -16.27
N THR A 48 -42.50 16.37 -15.84
CA THR A 48 -42.95 16.22 -14.47
C THR A 48 -41.76 16.27 -13.51
N MET A 49 -41.77 17.21 -12.59
CA MET A 49 -40.78 17.39 -11.52
C MET A 49 -40.53 16.06 -10.75
N LYS A 50 -41.48 15.14 -10.74
CA LYS A 50 -41.32 13.76 -10.23
C LYS A 50 -40.18 12.98 -10.91
N ARG A 51 -40.03 13.12 -12.25
CA ARG A 51 -38.95 12.45 -12.96
C ARG A 51 -37.60 13.12 -12.71
N PHE A 52 -37.60 14.45 -12.57
CA PHE A 52 -36.37 15.20 -12.31
C PHE A 52 -35.86 14.99 -10.87
N LEU A 53 -36.76 15.04 -9.87
CA LEU A 53 -36.42 14.67 -8.49
C LEU A 53 -35.99 13.19 -8.38
N MET A 54 -36.66 12.29 -9.09
CA MET A 54 -36.31 10.88 -9.09
C MET A 54 -34.94 10.61 -9.74
N ILE A 55 -34.57 11.36 -10.77
CA ILE A 55 -33.23 11.29 -11.38
C ILE A 55 -32.17 11.89 -10.45
N ILE A 56 -32.46 13.01 -9.77
CA ILE A 56 -31.55 13.59 -8.77
C ILE A 56 -31.42 12.68 -7.55
N VAL A 57 -32.54 12.13 -7.03
CA VAL A 57 -32.53 11.21 -5.89
C VAL A 57 -31.90 9.87 -6.25
N LEU A 58 -32.14 9.34 -7.45
CA LEU A 58 -31.44 8.15 -7.96
C LEU A 58 -29.96 8.45 -8.23
N GLY A 59 -29.64 9.60 -8.83
CA GLY A 59 -28.25 10.03 -9.03
C GLY A 59 -27.50 10.22 -7.70
N LEU A 60 -28.15 10.80 -6.68
CA LEU A 60 -27.58 10.95 -5.33
C LEU A 60 -27.55 9.63 -4.56
N LEU A 61 -28.50 8.73 -4.76
CA LEU A 61 -28.48 7.38 -4.20
C LEU A 61 -27.41 6.47 -4.84
N PHE A 62 -27.10 6.68 -6.11
CA PHE A 62 -26.01 5.96 -6.79
C PHE A 62 -24.62 6.61 -6.60
N CYS A 63 -24.53 7.92 -6.35
CA CYS A 63 -23.25 8.62 -6.14
C CYS A 63 -22.88 8.82 -4.65
N ALA A 64 -23.83 8.86 -3.72
CA ALA A 64 -23.54 9.15 -2.32
C ALA A 64 -23.07 7.92 -1.48
N PRO A 65 -23.52 6.68 -1.74
CA PRO A 65 -23.02 5.52 -0.98
C PRO A 65 -21.57 5.15 -1.33
N SER A 66 -21.08 5.49 -2.53
CA SER A 66 -19.80 4.97 -2.99
C SER A 66 -18.56 5.64 -2.37
N LEU A 67 -18.66 6.89 -1.88
CA LEU A 67 -17.50 7.58 -1.28
C LEU A 67 -17.45 7.49 0.25
N ALA A 68 -18.58 7.64 0.94
CA ALA A 68 -18.59 7.65 2.40
C ALA A 68 -18.67 6.24 3.02
N ASP A 69 -19.39 5.31 2.38
CA ASP A 69 -19.48 3.92 2.82
C ASP A 69 -18.25 3.09 2.43
N ASN A 70 -17.57 3.41 1.32
CA ASN A 70 -16.29 2.80 0.99
C ASN A 70 -15.17 3.17 1.98
N LEU A 71 -15.24 4.30 2.67
CA LEU A 71 -14.27 4.70 3.68
C LEU A 71 -14.57 4.12 5.08
N LYS A 72 -15.83 3.80 5.40
CA LYS A 72 -16.24 3.24 6.70
C LYS A 72 -16.44 1.73 6.72
N ASN A 73 -16.69 1.11 5.58
CA ASN A 73 -16.99 -0.31 5.45
C ASN A 73 -16.07 -1.03 4.45
N TYR A 74 -14.81 -0.63 4.38
CA TYR A 74 -13.81 -1.50 3.76
C TYR A 74 -13.68 -2.74 4.65
N LYS A 75 -14.68 -3.63 4.54
CA LYS A 75 -14.66 -4.93 5.20
C LYS A 75 -13.67 -5.81 4.44
N TYR A 76 -12.47 -5.90 4.97
CA TYR A 76 -11.34 -6.73 4.54
C TYR A 76 -11.65 -8.24 4.50
N LYS A 77 -12.93 -8.63 4.32
CA LYS A 77 -13.34 -10.02 4.31
C LYS A 77 -12.79 -10.84 3.14
N ASN A 78 -12.26 -10.21 2.10
CA ASN A 78 -11.86 -10.91 0.87
C ASN A 78 -10.35 -10.96 0.59
N TYR A 79 -9.49 -10.38 1.44
CA TYR A 79 -8.04 -10.40 1.16
C TYR A 79 -7.41 -11.79 1.23
N LYS A 80 -8.02 -12.73 1.96
CA LYS A 80 -7.62 -14.15 1.99
C LYS A 80 -8.18 -14.96 0.83
N LYS A 81 -9.10 -14.42 0.05
CA LYS A 81 -9.60 -15.08 -1.14
C LYS A 81 -8.44 -15.14 -2.14
N ASN A 82 -8.08 -16.32 -2.57
CA ASN A 82 -6.98 -16.63 -3.48
C ASN A 82 -5.55 -16.60 -2.85
N ALA A 83 -5.39 -16.28 -1.57
CA ALA A 83 -4.10 -16.37 -0.91
C ALA A 83 -3.93 -17.70 -0.19
N VAL A 84 -2.80 -18.37 -0.43
CA VAL A 84 -2.39 -19.55 0.32
C VAL A 84 -1.29 -19.16 1.29
N LYS A 85 -1.41 -19.58 2.55
CA LYS A 85 -0.37 -19.37 3.55
C LYS A 85 0.77 -20.36 3.32
N VAL A 86 1.96 -19.85 3.09
CA VAL A 86 3.20 -20.62 2.95
C VAL A 86 4.17 -20.32 4.07
N ASN A 87 5.15 -21.21 4.26
CA ASN A 87 6.21 -21.04 5.25
C ASN A 87 7.55 -21.41 4.61
N PHE A 88 8.58 -20.64 4.94
CA PHE A 88 9.96 -20.88 4.53
C PHE A 88 10.91 -20.38 5.63
N ASP A 89 12.13 -20.86 5.65
CA ASP A 89 13.11 -20.48 6.66
C ASP A 89 13.87 -19.23 6.21
N SER A 90 14.01 -18.23 7.10
CA SER A 90 14.85 -17.06 6.85
C SER A 90 16.30 -17.50 6.69
N ILE A 91 17.03 -16.85 5.80
CA ILE A 91 18.41 -17.23 5.48
C ILE A 91 19.35 -16.83 6.61
N ILE A 92 20.22 -17.75 7.01
CA ILE A 92 21.38 -17.47 7.86
C ILE A 92 22.60 -17.44 6.94
N PRO A 93 23.25 -16.31 6.73
CA PRO A 93 24.45 -16.23 5.91
C PRO A 93 25.65 -16.87 6.62
N LYS A 94 26.63 -17.33 5.85
CA LYS A 94 27.88 -17.88 6.42
C LYS A 94 28.68 -16.84 7.22
N MET A 95 28.61 -15.58 6.82
CA MET A 95 29.25 -14.48 7.54
C MET A 95 28.26 -13.79 8.45
N ARG A 96 28.68 -13.48 9.68
CA ARG A 96 27.86 -12.82 10.71
C ARG A 96 26.54 -13.52 11.02
N ALA A 97 26.58 -14.86 11.05
CA ALA A 97 25.42 -15.70 11.31
C ALA A 97 24.70 -15.32 12.61
N GLU A 98 25.43 -14.85 13.61
CA GLU A 98 24.91 -14.39 14.91
C GLU A 98 23.95 -13.19 14.83
N MET A 99 23.96 -12.44 13.74
CA MET A 99 23.05 -11.33 13.50
C MET A 99 21.68 -11.77 12.97
N PHE A 100 21.50 -13.03 12.64
CA PHE A 100 20.33 -13.56 11.96
C PHE A 100 19.68 -14.67 12.76
N ASP A 101 18.36 -14.67 12.85
CA ASP A 101 17.62 -15.60 13.71
C ASP A 101 17.24 -16.92 13.02
N GLY A 102 17.39 -17.02 11.70
CA GLY A 102 17.04 -18.21 10.93
C GLY A 102 15.61 -18.74 11.13
N LYS A 103 14.73 -17.89 11.66
CA LYS A 103 13.39 -18.33 11.99
C LYS A 103 12.57 -18.65 10.75
N LYS A 104 11.70 -19.64 10.90
CA LYS A 104 10.64 -19.85 9.92
C LYS A 104 9.76 -18.63 9.88
N ILE A 105 9.46 -18.15 8.68
CA ILE A 105 8.58 -17.00 8.43
C ILE A 105 7.37 -17.41 7.61
N ASN A 106 6.32 -16.62 7.68
CA ASN A 106 5.11 -16.83 6.89
C ASN A 106 5.15 -15.98 5.61
N GLY A 107 4.45 -16.46 4.59
CA GLY A 107 4.09 -15.67 3.41
C GLY A 107 2.64 -15.90 3.03
N LEU A 108 2.05 -14.90 2.39
CA LEU A 108 0.78 -15.03 1.68
C LEU A 108 1.10 -15.14 0.20
N LEU A 109 0.89 -16.33 -0.37
CA LEU A 109 1.13 -16.60 -1.78
C LEU A 109 -0.17 -16.47 -2.56
N TYR A 110 -0.19 -15.58 -3.53
CA TYR A 110 -1.23 -15.42 -4.53
C TYR A 110 -0.69 -15.97 -5.84
N LYS A 111 -1.34 -16.98 -6.40
CA LYS A 111 -0.98 -17.59 -7.67
C LYS A 111 -2.14 -17.40 -8.64
N PRO A 112 -1.96 -16.68 -9.77
CA PRO A 112 -3.00 -16.53 -10.78
C PRO A 112 -3.38 -17.87 -11.42
N ASP A 113 -4.58 -17.92 -11.94
CA ASP A 113 -4.99 -18.99 -12.85
C ASP A 113 -4.39 -18.73 -14.25
N GLY A 114 -4.16 -19.76 -15.02
CA GLY A 114 -3.67 -19.64 -16.40
C GLY A 114 -2.41 -20.45 -16.67
N ASN A 115 -1.75 -20.12 -17.78
CA ASN A 115 -0.59 -20.85 -18.27
C ASN A 115 0.70 -20.34 -17.60
N ALA A 116 1.30 -21.18 -16.76
CA ALA A 116 2.62 -20.95 -16.20
C ALA A 116 3.73 -21.04 -17.28
N PRO A 117 4.93 -20.48 -17.05
CA PRO A 117 5.36 -19.79 -15.82
C PRO A 117 4.99 -18.31 -15.80
N PHE A 118 4.74 -17.78 -14.59
CA PHE A 118 4.36 -16.39 -14.34
C PHE A 118 5.53 -15.53 -13.85
N GLU A 119 5.52 -14.26 -14.16
CA GLU A 119 6.34 -13.26 -13.48
C GLU A 119 5.88 -13.09 -12.03
N SER A 120 6.79 -12.68 -11.15
CA SER A 120 6.51 -12.74 -9.72
C SER A 120 6.97 -11.49 -8.99
N VAL A 121 6.26 -11.15 -7.90
CA VAL A 121 6.62 -10.03 -7.01
C VAL A 121 6.69 -10.52 -5.57
N VAL A 122 7.86 -10.40 -4.95
CA VAL A 122 8.02 -10.53 -3.50
C VAL A 122 7.65 -9.20 -2.86
N MET A 123 6.74 -9.19 -1.89
CA MET A 123 6.31 -7.97 -1.20
C MET A 123 6.78 -7.92 0.24
N LEU A 124 7.24 -6.76 0.70
CA LEU A 124 7.72 -6.50 2.07
C LEU A 124 6.88 -5.41 2.75
N HIS A 125 6.30 -5.72 3.89
CA HIS A 125 5.48 -4.78 4.66
C HIS A 125 6.29 -3.68 5.36
N GLY A 126 5.63 -2.59 5.75
CA GLY A 126 6.22 -1.52 6.56
C GLY A 126 6.48 -1.90 8.02
N ALA A 127 6.93 -0.95 8.83
CA ALA A 127 7.23 -1.15 10.26
C ALA A 127 6.01 -1.58 11.09
N GLY A 128 4.80 -1.31 10.65
CA GLY A 128 3.56 -1.70 11.32
C GLY A 128 3.06 -3.11 11.00
N GLY A 129 3.82 -3.93 10.28
CA GLY A 129 3.35 -5.22 9.77
C GLY A 129 2.55 -5.07 8.48
N ILE A 130 1.85 -6.14 8.07
CA ILE A 130 0.98 -6.13 6.89
C ILE A 130 -0.28 -5.32 7.19
N PHE A 131 -0.59 -4.37 6.30
CA PHE A 131 -1.80 -3.56 6.36
C PHE A 131 -2.74 -3.92 5.21
N PRO A 132 -4.03 -3.66 5.39
CA PRO A 132 -5.03 -3.91 4.37
C PRO A 132 -4.76 -3.26 3.02
N TYR A 133 -4.31 -2.00 2.97
CA TYR A 133 -4.01 -1.33 1.70
C TYR A 133 -2.84 -1.99 0.93
N GLN A 134 -1.91 -2.63 1.65
CA GLN A 134 -0.84 -3.41 1.02
C GLN A 134 -1.36 -4.75 0.47
N LEU A 135 -2.40 -5.32 1.08
CA LEU A 135 -3.10 -6.48 0.54
C LEU A 135 -3.91 -6.13 -0.71
N ASP A 136 -4.39 -4.88 -0.82
CA ASP A 136 -4.99 -4.37 -2.06
C ASP A 136 -3.96 -4.32 -3.20
N TRP A 137 -2.73 -3.87 -2.93
CA TRP A 137 -1.63 -3.94 -3.89
C TRP A 137 -1.31 -5.38 -4.30
N ALA A 138 -1.24 -6.30 -3.34
CA ALA A 138 -0.99 -7.71 -3.63
C ALA A 138 -2.07 -8.31 -4.55
N ARG A 139 -3.34 -7.98 -4.28
CA ARG A 139 -4.44 -8.44 -5.12
C ARG A 139 -4.43 -7.80 -6.49
N GLN A 140 -4.12 -6.51 -6.59
CA GLN A 140 -4.02 -5.83 -7.87
C GLN A 140 -2.94 -6.45 -8.77
N LEU A 141 -1.77 -6.74 -8.25
CA LEU A 141 -0.72 -7.43 -8.98
C LEU A 141 -1.15 -8.86 -9.37
N TYR A 142 -1.86 -9.56 -8.49
CA TYR A 142 -2.45 -10.86 -8.79
C TYR A 142 -3.47 -10.78 -9.92
N ASP A 143 -4.37 -9.79 -9.91
CA ASP A 143 -5.38 -9.57 -10.94
C ASP A 143 -4.74 -9.21 -12.30
N GLU A 144 -3.54 -8.63 -12.30
CA GLU A 144 -2.70 -8.37 -13.49
C GLU A 144 -1.83 -9.56 -13.92
N GLY A 145 -1.99 -10.73 -13.27
CA GLY A 145 -1.34 -11.98 -13.66
C GLY A 145 0.01 -12.26 -13.02
N TYR A 146 0.45 -11.48 -12.03
CA TYR A 146 1.67 -11.76 -11.29
C TYR A 146 1.44 -12.79 -10.17
N VAL A 147 2.40 -13.68 -9.98
CA VAL A 147 2.51 -14.40 -8.71
C VAL A 147 2.99 -13.42 -7.65
N VAL A 148 2.28 -13.32 -6.53
CA VAL A 148 2.68 -12.44 -5.43
C VAL A 148 2.99 -13.26 -4.18
N LEU A 149 4.17 -13.08 -3.61
CA LEU A 149 4.56 -13.62 -2.32
C LEU A 149 4.75 -12.49 -1.31
N PHE A 150 3.72 -12.25 -0.48
CA PHE A 150 3.80 -11.23 0.55
C PHE A 150 4.40 -11.80 1.84
N VAL A 151 5.61 -11.38 2.17
CA VAL A 151 6.39 -11.85 3.30
C VAL A 151 5.87 -11.26 4.60
N ASP A 152 5.54 -12.11 5.58
CA ASP A 152 5.20 -11.73 6.94
C ASP A 152 6.41 -11.99 7.87
N SER A 153 7.29 -11.02 7.97
CA SER A 153 8.48 -11.08 8.82
C SER A 153 8.15 -11.06 10.34
N TYR A 154 6.89 -10.79 10.72
CA TYR A 154 6.54 -10.48 12.11
C TYR A 154 5.86 -11.62 12.86
N CYS A 155 4.96 -12.35 12.21
CA CYS A 155 4.09 -13.30 12.92
C CYS A 155 4.88 -14.40 13.65
N LYS A 156 5.79 -15.08 12.98
CA LYS A 156 6.62 -16.13 13.60
C LYS A 156 7.63 -15.60 14.62
N ARG A 157 7.92 -14.29 14.56
CA ARG A 157 8.74 -13.59 15.56
C ARG A 157 7.90 -13.03 16.73
N LYS A 158 6.60 -13.38 16.79
CA LYS A 158 5.66 -13.00 17.86
C LYS A 158 5.52 -11.47 18.03
N LEU A 159 5.64 -10.72 16.94
CA LEU A 159 5.43 -9.27 16.93
C LEU A 159 3.97 -8.94 16.61
N LEU A 160 3.47 -9.40 15.47
CA LEU A 160 2.10 -9.18 15.01
C LEU A 160 1.71 -10.26 14.01
N CYS A 161 0.51 -10.85 14.18
CA CYS A 161 -0.05 -11.81 13.21
C CYS A 161 -1.38 -11.36 12.60
N GLU A 162 -1.98 -10.31 13.14
CA GLU A 162 -3.20 -9.73 12.62
C GLU A 162 -2.86 -8.74 11.49
N HIS A 163 -3.48 -8.94 10.31
CA HIS A 163 -3.26 -8.11 9.14
C HIS A 163 -4.35 -7.05 8.93
N ASP A 164 -5.49 -7.22 9.61
CA ASP A 164 -6.69 -6.39 9.48
C ASP A 164 -6.92 -5.41 10.65
N SER A 165 -6.02 -5.38 11.62
CA SER A 165 -6.11 -4.45 12.73
C SER A 165 -5.79 -3.01 12.29
N PRO A 166 -6.50 -2.01 12.86
CA PRO A 166 -6.25 -0.60 12.55
C PRO A 166 -4.92 -0.09 13.14
N ASP A 167 -4.45 1.07 12.67
CA ASP A 167 -3.21 1.70 13.16
C ASP A 167 -3.18 1.95 14.67
N ASN A 168 -4.34 2.21 15.28
CA ASN A 168 -4.47 2.46 16.71
C ASN A 168 -4.60 1.20 17.56
N ASP A 169 -4.59 0.00 16.95
CA ASP A 169 -4.60 -1.26 17.68
C ASP A 169 -3.36 -1.35 18.60
N PRO A 170 -3.54 -1.64 19.91
CA PRO A 170 -2.43 -1.75 20.85
C PRO A 170 -1.36 -2.77 20.44
N LYS A 171 -1.76 -3.89 19.84
CA LYS A 171 -0.81 -4.92 19.34
C LYS A 171 0.02 -4.38 18.19
N ARG A 172 -0.62 -3.64 17.24
CA ARG A 172 0.08 -3.01 16.13
C ARG A 172 1.02 -1.91 16.60
N ARG A 173 0.60 -1.07 17.57
CA ARG A 173 1.48 -0.08 18.22
C ARG A 173 2.68 -0.74 18.88
N LYS A 174 2.47 -1.86 19.59
CA LYS A 174 3.58 -2.64 20.19
C LYS A 174 4.54 -3.16 19.12
N ALA A 175 4.02 -3.68 18.00
CA ALA A 175 4.85 -4.13 16.88
C ALA A 175 5.63 -2.97 16.25
N VAL A 176 4.97 -1.81 16.03
CA VAL A 176 5.62 -0.59 15.53
C VAL A 176 6.74 -0.14 16.46
N ASN A 177 6.56 -0.16 17.78
CA ASN A 177 7.61 0.24 18.74
C ASN A 177 8.80 -0.73 18.75
N ARG A 178 8.59 -1.97 18.32
CA ARG A 178 9.59 -3.03 18.23
C ARG A 178 10.12 -3.28 16.82
N TRP A 179 9.82 -2.41 15.86
CA TRP A 179 10.26 -2.58 14.48
C TRP A 179 11.79 -2.73 14.34
N LYS A 180 12.55 -2.14 15.26
CA LYS A 180 14.02 -2.23 15.31
C LYS A 180 14.54 -3.62 15.69
N ASP A 181 13.71 -4.47 16.29
CA ASP A 181 14.09 -5.84 16.66
C ASP A 181 14.31 -6.70 15.42
N ILE A 182 13.75 -6.30 14.27
CA ILE A 182 13.96 -6.96 12.99
C ILE A 182 14.59 -5.95 12.04
N THR A 183 15.89 -5.98 11.97
CA THR A 183 16.71 -5.03 11.23
C THR A 183 16.53 -5.15 9.71
N PRO A 184 16.89 -4.13 8.91
CA PRO A 184 16.86 -4.24 7.45
C PRO A 184 17.64 -5.43 6.90
N PRO A 185 18.85 -5.78 7.38
CA PRO A 185 19.53 -7.01 6.96
C PRO A 185 18.74 -8.29 7.26
N GLN A 186 18.13 -8.40 8.45
CA GLN A 186 17.28 -9.55 8.75
C GLN A 186 16.10 -9.63 7.76
N ARG A 187 15.52 -8.50 7.38
CA ARG A 187 14.45 -8.46 6.39
C ARG A 187 14.94 -8.69 4.96
N SER A 188 16.20 -8.32 4.66
CA SER A 188 16.85 -8.71 3.39
C SER A 188 17.02 -10.23 3.34
N ALA A 189 17.46 -10.86 4.44
CA ALA A 189 17.52 -12.33 4.54
C ALA A 189 16.14 -12.98 4.31
N ASP A 190 15.07 -12.40 4.88
CA ASP A 190 13.69 -12.84 4.66
C ASP A 190 13.26 -12.68 3.19
N SER A 191 13.66 -11.57 2.52
CA SER A 191 13.33 -11.34 1.12
C SER A 191 14.02 -12.34 0.19
N PHE A 192 15.29 -12.65 0.45
CA PHE A 192 16.02 -13.67 -0.31
C PHE A 192 15.49 -15.08 -0.02
N ALA A 193 15.04 -15.38 1.20
CA ALA A 193 14.36 -16.63 1.50
C ALA A 193 13.07 -16.79 0.70
N ALA A 194 12.31 -15.71 0.53
CA ALA A 194 11.12 -15.68 -0.32
C ALA A 194 11.48 -15.83 -1.80
N PHE A 195 12.57 -15.20 -2.26
CA PHE A 195 13.10 -15.36 -3.60
C PHE A 195 13.46 -16.84 -3.86
N GLU A 196 14.24 -17.47 -3.00
CA GLU A 196 14.64 -18.88 -3.13
C GLU A 196 13.43 -19.83 -3.07
N TYR A 197 12.41 -19.51 -2.26
CA TYR A 197 11.16 -20.25 -2.25
C TYR A 197 10.47 -20.19 -3.63
N LEU A 198 10.39 -19.00 -4.26
CA LEU A 198 9.77 -18.82 -5.58
C LEU A 198 10.57 -19.48 -6.70
N VAL A 199 11.90 -19.42 -6.67
CA VAL A 199 12.77 -20.07 -7.67
C VAL A 199 12.54 -21.58 -7.75
N GLN A 200 12.13 -22.22 -6.64
CA GLN A 200 11.82 -23.65 -6.58
C GLN A 200 10.45 -24.00 -7.16
N GLN A 201 9.61 -23.01 -7.49
CA GLN A 201 8.26 -23.27 -8.02
C GLN A 201 8.28 -23.36 -9.55
N ASP A 202 7.71 -24.41 -10.11
CA ASP A 202 7.64 -24.62 -11.57
C ASP A 202 6.76 -23.59 -12.30
N PHE A 203 5.85 -22.95 -11.55
CA PHE A 203 4.96 -21.92 -12.10
C PHE A 203 5.57 -20.51 -12.11
N VAL A 204 6.85 -20.33 -11.75
CA VAL A 204 7.52 -19.02 -11.65
C VAL A 204 8.59 -18.87 -12.74
N LYS A 205 8.60 -17.73 -13.45
CA LYS A 205 9.72 -17.28 -14.28
C LYS A 205 10.86 -16.86 -13.35
N LYS A 206 11.89 -17.68 -13.24
CA LYS A 206 12.96 -17.56 -12.24
C LYS A 206 13.82 -16.31 -12.42
N ASP A 207 13.90 -15.79 -13.63
CA ASP A 207 14.62 -14.57 -14.02
C ASP A 207 13.79 -13.29 -13.95
N LYS A 208 12.48 -13.41 -13.68
CA LYS A 208 11.51 -12.32 -13.60
C LYS A 208 10.83 -12.28 -12.22
N ILE A 209 11.64 -12.27 -11.16
CA ILE A 209 11.17 -12.11 -9.78
C ILE A 209 11.54 -10.72 -9.31
N SER A 210 10.57 -9.84 -9.19
CA SER A 210 10.71 -8.46 -8.72
C SER A 210 10.49 -8.35 -7.22
N LEU A 211 10.96 -7.26 -6.62
CA LEU A 211 10.78 -6.94 -5.21
C LEU A 211 9.95 -5.66 -5.06
N MET A 212 8.96 -5.65 -4.19
CA MET A 212 8.20 -4.45 -3.83
C MET A 212 8.19 -4.27 -2.33
N GLY A 213 8.51 -3.07 -1.86
CA GLY A 213 8.53 -2.78 -0.44
C GLY A 213 7.79 -1.50 -0.07
N PHE A 214 7.27 -1.45 1.17
CA PHE A 214 6.56 -0.29 1.72
C PHE A 214 7.31 0.25 2.93
N SER A 215 7.66 1.55 2.93
CA SER A 215 8.27 2.20 4.08
C SER A 215 9.53 1.43 4.54
N TRP A 216 9.52 0.86 5.74
CA TRP A 216 10.59 0.00 6.26
C TRP A 216 10.87 -1.22 5.38
N GLY A 217 9.85 -1.76 4.72
CA GLY A 217 9.99 -2.80 3.71
C GLY A 217 10.69 -2.29 2.44
N ALA A 218 10.41 -1.06 2.02
CA ALA A 218 11.09 -0.42 0.92
C ALA A 218 12.57 -0.16 1.23
N THR A 219 12.86 0.32 2.46
CA THR A 219 14.24 0.46 2.96
C THR A 219 14.99 -0.89 2.93
N SER A 220 14.34 -1.96 3.37
CA SER A 220 14.91 -3.31 3.32
C SER A 220 15.09 -3.79 1.87
N GLY A 221 14.15 -3.46 0.98
CA GLY A 221 14.24 -3.74 -0.45
C GLY A 221 15.42 -3.04 -1.11
N MET A 222 15.62 -1.75 -0.84
CA MET A 222 16.79 -1.00 -1.31
C MET A 222 18.10 -1.67 -0.86
N MET A 223 18.15 -2.17 0.38
CA MET A 223 19.31 -2.93 0.84
C MET A 223 19.45 -4.27 0.09
N SER A 224 18.36 -4.97 -0.16
CA SER A 224 18.38 -6.29 -0.80
C SER A 224 18.90 -6.26 -2.24
N ILE A 225 18.78 -5.15 -2.95
CA ILE A 225 19.29 -5.03 -4.34
C ILE A 225 20.78 -4.72 -4.41
N ASP A 226 21.42 -4.39 -3.30
CA ASP A 226 22.87 -4.19 -3.28
C ASP A 226 23.59 -5.52 -3.57
N PRO A 227 24.54 -5.57 -4.52
CA PRO A 227 25.24 -6.80 -4.88
C PRO A 227 25.90 -7.52 -3.70
N ARG A 228 26.31 -6.78 -2.66
CA ARG A 228 26.87 -7.37 -1.43
C ARG A 228 25.85 -8.20 -0.66
N MET A 229 24.56 -7.79 -0.69
CA MET A 229 23.48 -8.56 -0.05
C MET A 229 23.13 -9.80 -0.87
N LYS A 230 23.11 -9.67 -2.20
CA LYS A 230 22.98 -10.83 -3.09
C LYS A 230 24.07 -11.87 -2.78
N GLN A 231 25.32 -11.46 -2.73
CA GLN A 231 26.44 -12.34 -2.39
C GLN A 231 26.30 -12.99 -1.00
N LEU A 232 25.71 -12.26 -0.05
CA LEU A 232 25.56 -12.73 1.32
C LEU A 232 24.38 -13.71 1.50
N PHE A 233 23.27 -13.47 0.80
CA PHE A 233 21.99 -14.16 1.09
C PHE A 233 21.48 -15.05 -0.03
N SER A 234 22.05 -15.04 -1.23
CA SER A 234 21.55 -15.87 -2.33
C SER A 234 22.38 -17.15 -2.50
N PRO A 235 21.91 -18.32 -2.02
CA PRO A 235 22.59 -19.60 -2.22
C PRO A 235 22.69 -19.99 -3.69
N THR A 236 21.70 -19.65 -4.51
CA THR A 236 21.65 -19.94 -5.94
C THR A 236 22.40 -18.90 -6.80
N ASN A 237 22.97 -17.86 -6.15
CA ASN A 237 23.51 -16.67 -6.83
C ASN A 237 22.48 -15.95 -7.73
N GLY A 238 21.18 -16.21 -7.53
CA GLY A 238 20.09 -15.49 -8.12
C GLY A 238 19.90 -14.11 -7.49
N GLY A 239 19.08 -13.28 -8.07
CA GLY A 239 18.77 -11.96 -7.52
C GLY A 239 17.49 -11.40 -8.13
N PHE A 240 16.96 -10.36 -7.49
CA PHE A 240 15.75 -9.71 -7.96
C PHE A 240 15.97 -9.08 -9.35
N HIS A 241 14.94 -9.18 -10.19
CA HIS A 241 14.89 -8.57 -11.51
C HIS A 241 14.77 -7.05 -11.43
N SER A 242 13.92 -6.56 -10.54
CA SER A 242 13.68 -5.13 -10.32
C SER A 242 13.19 -4.85 -8.90
N LEU A 243 13.19 -3.56 -8.50
CA LEU A 243 12.67 -3.10 -7.21
C LEU A 243 11.66 -1.97 -7.38
N ILE A 244 10.53 -2.08 -6.69
CA ILE A 244 9.59 -0.98 -6.44
C ILE A 244 9.68 -0.61 -4.95
N ALA A 245 10.08 0.64 -4.66
CA ALA A 245 10.25 1.14 -3.30
C ALA A 245 9.24 2.26 -3.00
N MET A 246 8.21 1.92 -2.23
CA MET A 246 7.19 2.87 -1.82
C MET A 246 7.67 3.63 -0.58
N TYR A 247 7.95 4.94 -0.73
CA TYR A 247 8.36 5.86 0.34
C TYR A 247 9.40 5.26 1.32
N PRO A 248 10.60 4.84 0.83
CA PRO A 248 11.67 4.30 1.67
C PRO A 248 12.20 5.33 2.67
N ASN A 249 12.87 4.88 3.75
CA ASN A 249 13.53 5.76 4.72
C ASN A 249 15.04 5.61 4.69
N SER A 250 15.77 6.72 4.84
CA SER A 250 17.22 6.74 5.01
C SER A 250 17.68 6.78 6.48
N LYS A 251 16.89 7.39 7.36
CA LYS A 251 17.29 7.74 8.75
C LYS A 251 17.73 6.58 9.64
N TYR A 252 17.42 5.35 9.28
CA TYR A 252 17.65 4.18 10.12
C TYR A 252 18.87 3.33 9.72
N TRP A 253 19.61 3.75 8.73
CA TRP A 253 20.79 3.03 8.22
C TRP A 253 22.01 3.21 9.12
N THR A 254 22.03 4.25 9.92
CA THR A 254 23.14 4.56 10.83
C THR A 254 23.29 3.57 11.97
N ALA A 255 22.24 2.82 12.33
CA ALA A 255 22.29 1.81 13.39
C ALA A 255 23.14 0.55 13.02
N MET A 256 23.49 0.41 11.76
CA MET A 256 24.24 -0.76 11.22
C MET A 256 25.74 -0.51 11.07
N GLY A 257 26.25 0.60 11.58
CA GLY A 257 27.67 0.94 11.49
C GLY A 257 28.10 1.46 10.11
N ARG A 258 29.41 1.59 9.89
CA ARG A 258 30.02 2.29 8.75
C ARG A 258 29.70 1.71 7.35
N MET A 259 29.01 0.57 7.27
CA MET A 259 28.82 -0.15 6.01
C MET A 259 27.61 0.37 5.21
N TRP A 260 26.65 1.08 5.85
CA TRP A 260 25.42 1.55 5.22
C TRP A 260 25.06 2.96 5.71
N ARG A 261 25.27 3.95 4.86
CA ARG A 261 25.02 5.36 5.17
C ARG A 261 23.79 5.95 4.49
N GLY A 262 22.69 5.20 4.44
CA GLY A 262 21.45 5.67 3.83
C GLY A 262 21.17 5.05 2.46
N ILE A 263 19.97 5.30 1.94
CA ILE A 263 19.50 4.75 0.65
C ILE A 263 20.26 5.35 -0.54
N THR A 264 20.87 6.53 -0.39
CA THR A 264 21.70 7.18 -1.41
C THR A 264 23.08 6.50 -1.61
N ASN A 265 23.46 5.61 -0.70
CA ASN A 265 24.72 4.85 -0.78
C ASN A 265 24.53 3.37 -1.20
N VAL A 266 23.34 3.02 -1.66
CA VAL A 266 23.08 1.69 -2.23
C VAL A 266 23.65 1.64 -3.63
N ASN A 267 24.38 0.57 -3.94
CA ASN A 267 24.80 0.32 -5.31
C ASN A 267 23.61 -0.26 -6.10
N ILE A 268 22.92 0.60 -6.84
CA ILE A 268 21.73 0.26 -7.62
C ILE A 268 22.19 -0.29 -8.97
N THR A 269 22.08 -1.59 -9.14
CA THR A 269 22.51 -2.32 -10.35
C THR A 269 21.37 -2.93 -11.14
N ILE A 270 20.16 -2.88 -10.62
CA ILE A 270 18.94 -3.40 -11.28
C ILE A 270 17.89 -2.30 -11.41
N PRO A 271 16.95 -2.40 -12.35
CA PRO A 271 15.87 -1.44 -12.50
C PRO A 271 15.18 -1.17 -11.16
N THR A 272 15.08 0.10 -10.79
CA THR A 272 14.54 0.52 -9.49
C THR A 272 13.61 1.70 -9.68
N LEU A 273 12.37 1.58 -9.14
CA LEU A 273 11.38 2.63 -9.11
C LEU A 273 11.12 3.05 -7.66
N ILE A 274 11.34 4.34 -7.36
CA ILE A 274 11.00 4.93 -6.05
C ILE A 274 9.79 5.83 -6.21
N LEU A 275 8.77 5.63 -5.38
CA LEU A 275 7.56 6.43 -5.33
C LEU A 275 7.43 7.06 -3.95
N ALA A 276 7.37 8.40 -3.87
CA ALA A 276 7.38 9.14 -2.61
C ALA A 276 6.37 10.29 -2.62
N GLY A 277 5.90 10.70 -1.46
CA GLY A 277 5.09 11.91 -1.29
C GLY A 277 5.98 13.11 -0.96
N GLU A 278 5.68 14.26 -1.55
CA GLU A 278 6.39 15.52 -1.28
C GLU A 278 6.34 15.94 0.19
N LYS A 279 5.20 15.64 0.87
CA LYS A 279 4.96 15.97 2.28
C LYS A 279 5.24 14.80 3.23
N ASP A 280 6.15 13.90 2.86
CA ASP A 280 6.57 12.79 3.72
C ASP A 280 7.35 13.34 4.94
N GLU A 281 6.78 13.19 6.16
CA GLU A 281 7.39 13.68 7.39
C GLU A 281 8.38 12.67 8.00
N ALA A 282 8.40 11.43 7.51
CA ALA A 282 9.33 10.41 7.98
C ALA A 282 10.65 10.41 7.23
N GLU A 283 10.68 10.99 6.02
CA GLU A 283 11.87 11.17 5.20
C GLU A 283 11.91 12.57 4.60
N SER A 284 13.10 13.15 4.46
CA SER A 284 13.25 14.43 3.81
C SER A 284 13.02 14.35 2.32
N ILE A 285 12.30 15.31 1.76
CA ILE A 285 12.18 15.49 0.31
C ILE A 285 13.55 15.64 -0.37
N ASP A 286 14.53 16.20 0.33
CA ASP A 286 15.88 16.40 -0.22
C ASP A 286 16.58 15.09 -0.51
N VAL A 287 16.33 14.03 0.27
CA VAL A 287 16.84 12.67 -0.01
C VAL A 287 16.30 12.13 -1.33
N TYR A 288 15.01 12.35 -1.59
CA TYR A 288 14.41 11.90 -2.86
C TYR A 288 14.91 12.73 -4.06
N LYS A 289 15.13 14.03 -3.86
CA LYS A 289 15.75 14.90 -4.87
C LYS A 289 17.22 14.52 -5.14
N GLU A 290 17.99 14.19 -4.11
CA GLU A 290 19.34 13.66 -4.25
C GLU A 290 19.33 12.36 -5.07
N LEU A 291 18.40 11.45 -4.82
CA LEU A 291 18.25 10.22 -5.60
C LEU A 291 17.84 10.49 -7.05
N GLN A 292 16.97 11.47 -7.32
CA GLN A 292 16.67 11.91 -8.69
C GLN A 292 17.94 12.43 -9.40
N GLN A 293 18.68 13.30 -8.74
CA GLN A 293 19.94 13.82 -9.29
C GLN A 293 20.98 12.72 -9.54
N LEU A 294 21.07 11.75 -8.64
CA LEU A 294 21.94 10.59 -8.83
C LEU A 294 21.49 9.74 -10.04
N ALA A 295 20.20 9.60 -10.27
CA ALA A 295 19.66 8.90 -11.45
C ALA A 295 20.00 9.62 -12.75
N GLU A 296 19.98 10.95 -12.77
CA GLU A 296 20.29 11.78 -13.93
C GLU A 296 21.80 11.84 -14.23
N THR A 297 22.63 11.91 -13.19
CA THR A 297 24.10 12.09 -13.34
C THR A 297 24.87 10.79 -13.51
N ASN A 298 24.33 9.70 -13.02
CA ASN A 298 24.92 8.37 -13.12
C ASN A 298 24.01 7.49 -13.99
N THR A 299 24.58 6.58 -14.73
CA THR A 299 23.83 5.59 -15.53
C THR A 299 23.14 4.53 -14.66
N TYR A 300 22.60 4.94 -13.49
CA TYR A 300 21.85 4.03 -12.64
C TYR A 300 20.47 3.74 -13.24
N PRO A 301 20.02 2.49 -13.22
CA PRO A 301 18.67 2.12 -13.65
C PRO A 301 17.65 2.50 -12.58
N LEU A 302 17.57 3.80 -12.25
CA LEU A 302 16.77 4.37 -11.18
C LEU A 302 15.77 5.40 -11.72
N SER A 303 14.51 5.26 -11.34
CA SER A 303 13.47 6.27 -11.53
C SER A 303 12.90 6.68 -10.17
N VAL A 304 12.73 7.98 -9.95
CA VAL A 304 12.16 8.53 -8.71
C VAL A 304 10.99 9.45 -9.05
N ILE A 305 9.81 9.14 -8.55
CA ILE A 305 8.61 9.94 -8.73
C ILE A 305 8.19 10.50 -7.38
N ILE A 306 8.12 11.84 -7.30
CA ILE A 306 7.68 12.57 -6.12
C ILE A 306 6.29 13.13 -6.40
N TYR A 307 5.29 12.68 -5.66
CA TYR A 307 3.90 13.12 -5.80
C TYR A 307 3.65 14.41 -5.04
N PRO A 308 3.27 15.50 -5.74
CA PRO A 308 2.93 16.78 -5.11
C PRO A 308 1.80 16.61 -4.08
N ASP A 309 1.81 17.43 -3.03
CA ASP A 309 0.79 17.47 -1.99
C ASP A 309 0.46 16.14 -1.30
N SER A 310 1.31 15.13 -1.46
CA SER A 310 1.10 13.79 -0.94
C SER A 310 1.91 13.55 0.32
N TYR A 311 1.25 13.02 1.35
CA TYR A 311 1.88 12.54 2.56
C TYR A 311 2.38 11.11 2.41
N ARG A 312 3.15 10.64 3.40
CA ARG A 312 3.50 9.22 3.50
C ARG A 312 2.24 8.35 3.51
N LYS A 313 2.27 7.20 2.83
CA LYS A 313 1.11 6.31 2.64
C LYS A 313 -0.06 6.99 1.91
N PHE A 314 0.24 7.81 0.92
CA PHE A 314 -0.75 8.44 0.05
C PHE A 314 -1.69 7.43 -0.66
N ASP A 315 -1.29 6.17 -0.68
CA ASP A 315 -2.00 5.01 -1.23
C ASP A 315 -2.95 4.32 -0.23
N GLU A 316 -2.92 4.69 1.06
CA GLU A 316 -3.84 4.16 2.07
C GLU A 316 -5.18 4.91 2.04
N LYS A 317 -6.24 4.27 1.54
CA LYS A 317 -7.60 4.85 1.44
C LYS A 317 -8.20 5.12 2.82
N ARG A 318 -7.79 6.21 3.44
CA ARG A 318 -8.21 6.62 4.77
C ARG A 318 -8.32 8.15 4.87
N GLU A 319 -9.21 8.64 5.72
CA GLU A 319 -9.29 10.06 6.05
C GLU A 319 -7.96 10.56 6.67
N LYS A 320 -7.65 11.83 6.43
CA LYS A 320 -6.45 12.48 6.99
C LYS A 320 -6.45 12.34 8.52
N HIS A 321 -5.38 11.79 9.03
CA HIS A 321 -5.15 11.63 10.47
C HIS A 321 -3.64 11.69 10.77
N SER A 322 -3.31 11.88 12.03
CA SER A 322 -1.92 11.86 12.47
C SER A 322 -1.67 10.74 13.49
N VAL A 323 -0.50 10.14 13.42
CA VAL A 323 -0.03 9.15 14.39
C VAL A 323 1.34 9.57 14.91
N THR A 324 1.55 9.47 16.22
CA THR A 324 2.87 9.75 16.82
C THR A 324 3.59 8.43 17.08
N VAL A 325 4.79 8.31 16.52
CA VAL A 325 5.68 7.15 16.68
C VAL A 325 7.05 7.66 17.06
N ASN A 326 7.57 7.23 18.20
CA ASN A 326 8.89 7.65 18.71
C ASN A 326 9.08 9.18 18.71
N ASN A 327 8.10 9.93 19.22
CA ASN A 327 8.06 11.40 19.29
C ASN A 327 8.05 12.11 17.92
N VAL A 328 7.85 11.40 16.83
CA VAL A 328 7.62 11.98 15.49
C VAL A 328 6.14 11.83 15.15
N THR A 329 5.49 12.96 14.90
CA THR A 329 4.11 12.96 14.41
C THR A 329 4.13 12.84 12.89
N LEU A 330 3.44 11.84 12.39
CA LEU A 330 3.32 11.55 10.96
C LEU A 330 1.87 11.76 10.53
N THR A 331 1.67 12.65 9.58
CA THR A 331 0.38 12.82 8.91
C THR A 331 0.23 11.76 7.82
N LYS A 332 -0.95 11.18 7.76
CA LYS A 332 -1.37 10.23 6.73
C LYS A 332 -2.62 10.76 6.08
N ALA A 333 -2.62 10.86 4.78
CA ALA A 333 -3.78 11.31 4.01
C ALA A 333 -3.77 10.62 2.65
N TYR A 334 -4.89 10.05 2.28
CA TYR A 334 -5.09 9.48 0.96
C TYR A 334 -5.04 10.57 -0.11
N ASN A 335 -4.23 10.36 -1.13
CA ASN A 335 -4.24 11.17 -2.34
C ASN A 335 -4.64 10.27 -3.51
N LYS A 336 -5.87 10.45 -4.00
CA LYS A 336 -6.42 9.60 -5.07
C LYS A 336 -5.58 9.65 -6.34
N ASN A 337 -5.20 10.84 -6.78
CA ASN A 337 -4.45 11.01 -8.03
C ASN A 337 -3.06 10.37 -7.94
N ALA A 338 -2.35 10.60 -6.83
CA ALA A 338 -1.05 9.96 -6.58
C ALA A 338 -1.16 8.43 -6.52
N HIS A 339 -2.21 7.91 -5.87
CA HIS A 339 -2.44 6.46 -5.79
C HIS A 339 -2.75 5.86 -7.17
N GLU A 340 -3.69 6.44 -7.93
CA GLU A 340 -4.06 5.93 -9.25
C GLU A 340 -2.90 6.02 -10.24
N ASP A 341 -2.08 7.08 -10.17
CA ASP A 341 -0.87 7.17 -10.97
C ASP A 341 0.19 6.17 -10.52
N SER A 342 0.41 6.01 -9.21
CA SER A 342 1.38 5.03 -8.70
C SER A 342 1.09 3.61 -9.17
N ILE A 343 -0.18 3.22 -9.31
CA ILE A 343 -0.57 1.94 -9.88
C ILE A 343 -0.11 1.83 -11.33
N LYS A 344 -0.37 2.85 -12.15
CA LYS A 344 0.05 2.88 -13.57
C LYS A 344 1.57 2.80 -13.69
N GLN A 345 2.29 3.57 -12.87
CA GLN A 345 3.75 3.57 -12.87
C GLN A 345 4.34 2.20 -12.50
N VAL A 346 3.79 1.55 -11.46
CA VAL A 346 4.21 0.21 -11.03
C VAL A 346 3.96 -0.82 -12.12
N LEU A 347 2.76 -0.83 -12.72
CA LEU A 347 2.43 -1.79 -13.78
C LEU A 347 3.27 -1.55 -15.04
N SER A 348 3.44 -0.29 -15.46
CA SER A 348 4.31 0.05 -16.59
C SER A 348 5.75 -0.37 -16.34
N PHE A 349 6.26 -0.17 -15.12
CA PHE A 349 7.62 -0.53 -14.72
C PHE A 349 7.86 -2.04 -14.72
N LEU A 350 6.89 -2.83 -14.28
CA LEU A 350 6.98 -4.29 -14.25
C LEU A 350 6.87 -4.93 -15.65
N ASN A 351 6.22 -4.26 -16.59
CA ASN A 351 6.03 -4.74 -17.97
C ASN A 351 7.21 -4.42 -18.89
N ASN A 352 8.19 -3.66 -18.44
CA ASN A 352 9.43 -3.34 -19.15
C ASN A 352 10.60 -4.26 -18.72
#